data_7a77d0f666cc4d206f13984fdafe5837
#
_entry.id   7a77d0f666cc4d206f13984fdafe5837
#
_cell.length_a   1.000
_cell.length_b   1.000
_cell.length_c   1.000
_cell.angle_alpha   90.00
_cell.angle_beta   90.00
_cell.angle_gamma   90.00
#
_symmetry.space_group_name_H-M   'P 1'
#
loop_
_entity.id
_entity.type
_entity.pdbx_description
1 polymer ?
#
loop_
_entity_poly.entity_id
_entity_poly.type
_entity_poly.pdbx_seq_one_letter_code
_entity_poly.pdbx_strand_id
1 'polypeptide(L)'
;MLADHALDKNTPEESVAELVDAVRHSPEHRDVLVQLLPERLSLYDGRSANATVRMRGYILAAFEQTGLPDAALPYVLEELENGRDAYLVAGAARALRGLDSPTSRVVPFLFEAVENIRYVDDALTFESYKPRWPITSYTTALTEIFRTFAWLGAHANSTLPYLEALCAERSDEFSQPVRAEIENAIELIRADGRVAHDCCCTVTANPSLMVHGLQKNHRKGRYVGEIELEDQEGNTLTYGSFFSRKPSIVVFFYTRCDNPNKCSLTVTKLARLQRAIAAEELEGLLRTAAITYDPAYDLPPRLRAYGENRGIGFSDDNRMFRARTGFRELQEHFQLGVNFTGSTVNRHIIELFVLDGRGEIAVAFTRLQWDVREVLEQARALLGLE
;
A
#
# COMPACT_ATOMS: atom_id res chain seq x y z
N MET A 1 27.71 4.83 -15.76
CA MET A 1 27.98 6.02 -14.91
C MET A 1 26.79 6.45 -14.03
N LEU A 2 25.80 5.55 -13.73
CA LEU A 2 24.60 5.90 -12.94
C LEU A 2 24.57 5.26 -11.54
N ALA A 3 25.64 4.61 -11.07
CA ALA A 3 25.59 3.74 -9.89
C ALA A 3 26.51 4.16 -8.72
N ASP A 4 27.22 5.26 -8.75
CA ASP A 4 28.27 5.53 -7.76
C ASP A 4 27.92 6.56 -6.66
N HIS A 5 26.74 7.19 -6.70
CA HIS A 5 26.31 8.05 -5.61
C HIS A 5 24.97 7.55 -5.06
N ALA A 6 24.98 7.05 -3.83
CA ALA A 6 23.74 6.71 -3.13
C ALA A 6 22.84 7.96 -3.06
N LEU A 7 21.66 7.90 -3.69
CA LEU A 7 20.69 8.99 -3.63
C LEU A 7 20.19 9.14 -2.17
N ASP A 8 20.18 10.37 -1.68
CA ASP A 8 19.82 10.69 -0.31
C ASP A 8 18.88 11.91 -0.24
N LYS A 9 18.56 12.36 0.95
CA LYS A 9 17.69 13.53 1.21
C LYS A 9 18.21 14.84 0.61
N ASN A 10 19.51 14.94 0.33
CA ASN A 10 20.13 16.13 -0.24
C ASN A 10 20.15 16.10 -1.78
N THR A 11 19.84 14.96 -2.40
CA THR A 11 19.77 14.82 -3.85
C THR A 11 18.64 15.71 -4.38
N PRO A 12 18.91 16.64 -5.32
CA PRO A 12 17.84 17.46 -5.93
C PRO A 12 16.77 16.60 -6.58
N GLU A 13 15.49 17.01 -6.49
CA GLU A 13 14.38 16.31 -7.13
C GLU A 13 14.59 16.22 -8.66
N GLU A 14 15.15 17.27 -9.25
CA GLU A 14 15.47 17.34 -10.68
C GLU A 14 16.47 16.26 -11.08
N SER A 15 17.48 15.97 -10.26
CA SER A 15 18.46 14.91 -10.54
C SER A 15 17.82 13.52 -10.51
N VAL A 16 16.82 13.31 -9.64
CA VAL A 16 16.02 12.07 -9.66
C VAL A 16 15.18 12.00 -10.94
N ALA A 17 14.55 13.11 -11.33
CA ALA A 17 13.77 13.16 -12.57
C ALA A 17 14.64 12.93 -13.82
N GLU A 18 15.83 13.51 -13.88
CA GLU A 18 16.81 13.27 -14.96
C GLU A 18 17.20 11.78 -15.04
N LEU A 19 17.39 11.12 -13.88
CA LEU A 19 17.63 9.68 -13.83
C LEU A 19 16.44 8.89 -14.37
N VAL A 20 15.21 9.23 -13.97
CA VAL A 20 14.00 8.59 -14.51
C VAL A 20 13.89 8.77 -16.01
N ASP A 21 14.14 9.96 -16.53
CA ASP A 21 14.10 10.25 -17.96
C ASP A 21 15.21 9.50 -18.72
N ALA A 22 16.40 9.38 -18.16
CA ALA A 22 17.46 8.56 -18.73
C ALA A 22 17.06 7.07 -18.83
N VAL A 23 16.41 6.53 -17.79
CA VAL A 23 15.92 5.14 -17.79
C VAL A 23 14.77 4.96 -18.80
N ARG A 24 13.89 5.95 -19.01
CA ARG A 24 12.87 5.88 -20.08
C ARG A 24 13.48 5.65 -21.46
N HIS A 25 14.69 6.15 -21.71
CA HIS A 25 15.42 5.97 -22.96
C HIS A 25 16.30 4.70 -22.97
N SER A 26 16.44 4.02 -21.84
CA SER A 26 17.26 2.81 -21.65
C SER A 26 16.52 1.81 -20.78
N PRO A 27 15.46 1.14 -21.31
CA PRO A 27 14.56 0.27 -20.52
C PRO A 27 15.24 -0.90 -19.82
N GLU A 28 16.41 -1.31 -20.30
CA GLU A 28 17.25 -2.35 -19.67
C GLU A 28 17.70 -1.99 -18.25
N HIS A 29 17.63 -0.71 -17.89
CA HIS A 29 17.98 -0.21 -16.54
C HIS A 29 16.77 0.01 -15.63
N ARG A 30 15.56 -0.48 -16.01
CA ARG A 30 14.31 -0.29 -15.25
C ARG A 30 14.39 -0.70 -13.79
N ASP A 31 15.24 -1.65 -13.43
CA ASP A 31 15.43 -2.10 -12.04
C ASP A 31 15.91 -0.97 -11.11
N VAL A 32 16.58 0.05 -11.66
CA VAL A 32 16.94 1.26 -10.90
C VAL A 32 15.68 1.97 -10.39
N LEU A 33 14.62 2.04 -11.21
CA LEU A 33 13.35 2.67 -10.79
C LEU A 33 12.69 1.90 -9.63
N VAL A 34 12.77 0.57 -9.64
CA VAL A 34 12.25 -0.26 -8.55
C VAL A 34 12.96 0.04 -7.24
N GLN A 35 14.29 0.24 -7.29
CA GLN A 35 15.09 0.56 -6.12
C GLN A 35 14.76 1.93 -5.52
N LEU A 36 14.11 2.82 -6.26
CA LEU A 36 13.69 4.15 -5.80
C LEU A 36 12.29 4.13 -5.14
N LEU A 37 11.52 3.04 -5.22
CA LEU A 37 10.15 3.00 -4.72
C LEU A 37 10.00 2.84 -3.19
N PRO A 38 10.88 2.14 -2.44
CA PRO A 38 10.68 1.93 -1.00
C PRO A 38 10.61 3.26 -0.22
N GLU A 39 9.60 3.39 0.64
CA GLU A 39 9.33 4.60 1.44
C GLU A 39 10.44 4.94 2.42
N ARG A 40 11.14 3.91 2.91
CA ARG A 40 12.24 4.01 3.90
C ARG A 40 13.56 4.52 3.36
N LEU A 41 13.64 4.82 2.07
CA LEU A 41 14.87 5.35 1.48
C LEU A 41 15.20 6.72 2.06
N SER A 42 16.47 6.95 2.36
CA SER A 42 16.97 8.26 2.80
C SER A 42 16.69 9.37 1.78
N LEU A 43 16.44 9.01 0.53
CA LEU A 43 15.97 9.89 -0.53
C LEU A 43 14.72 10.68 -0.15
N TYR A 44 13.81 10.09 0.63
CA TYR A 44 12.53 10.70 1.02
C TYR A 44 12.59 11.39 2.38
N ASP A 45 13.65 11.22 3.16
CA ASP A 45 13.78 11.77 4.50
C ASP A 45 13.70 13.31 4.51
N GLY A 46 12.79 13.85 5.31
CA GLY A 46 12.62 15.29 5.49
C GLY A 46 11.99 16.03 4.30
N ARG A 47 11.65 15.34 3.20
CA ARG A 47 10.97 15.98 2.06
C ARG A 47 9.52 16.26 2.40
N SER A 48 8.94 17.28 1.74
CA SER A 48 7.51 17.55 1.84
C SER A 48 6.68 16.41 1.23
N ALA A 49 5.42 16.29 1.64
CA ALA A 49 4.48 15.32 1.07
C ALA A 49 4.36 15.49 -0.45
N ASN A 50 4.23 16.74 -0.93
CA ASN A 50 4.13 17.03 -2.36
C ASN A 50 5.38 16.63 -3.15
N ALA A 51 6.57 16.83 -2.61
CA ALA A 51 7.81 16.39 -3.25
C ALA A 51 7.87 14.87 -3.36
N THR A 52 7.53 14.17 -2.27
CA THR A 52 7.51 12.71 -2.24
C THR A 52 6.47 12.13 -3.23
N VAL A 53 5.27 12.69 -3.25
CA VAL A 53 4.19 12.34 -4.19
C VAL A 53 4.66 12.49 -5.62
N ARG A 54 5.21 13.67 -5.97
CA ARG A 54 5.67 13.97 -7.33
C ARG A 54 6.78 13.04 -7.78
N MET A 55 7.79 12.82 -6.95
CA MET A 55 8.89 11.90 -7.27
C MET A 55 8.38 10.49 -7.52
N ARG A 56 7.58 9.94 -6.61
CA ARG A 56 7.04 8.58 -6.71
C ARG A 56 6.12 8.41 -7.91
N GLY A 57 5.19 9.35 -8.14
CA GLY A 57 4.28 9.31 -9.29
C GLY A 57 5.03 9.39 -10.62
N TYR A 58 6.10 10.19 -10.69
CA TYR A 58 6.94 10.29 -11.88
C TYR A 58 7.70 9.00 -12.17
N ILE A 59 8.22 8.34 -11.13
CA ILE A 59 8.84 7.02 -11.21
C ILE A 59 7.84 5.97 -11.67
N LEU A 60 6.64 5.92 -11.06
CA LEU A 60 5.59 4.96 -11.44
C LEU A 60 5.19 5.12 -12.90
N ALA A 61 4.94 6.35 -13.34
CA ALA A 61 4.54 6.63 -14.71
C ALA A 61 5.57 6.19 -15.77
N ALA A 62 6.85 6.10 -15.40
CA ALA A 62 7.90 5.67 -16.32
C ALA A 62 7.79 4.19 -16.71
N PHE A 63 7.17 3.35 -15.87
CA PHE A 63 7.02 1.93 -16.17
C PHE A 63 6.14 1.63 -17.39
N GLU A 64 5.27 2.53 -17.80
CA GLU A 64 4.54 2.39 -19.07
C GLU A 64 5.49 2.21 -20.27
N GLN A 65 6.62 2.92 -20.26
CA GLN A 65 7.60 2.94 -21.36
C GLN A 65 8.72 1.91 -21.17
N THR A 66 9.11 1.65 -19.91
CA THR A 66 10.24 0.78 -19.57
C THR A 66 9.84 -0.67 -19.33
N GLY A 67 8.52 -0.95 -19.26
CA GLY A 67 7.97 -2.20 -18.79
C GLY A 67 7.88 -2.25 -17.26
N LEU A 68 6.83 -2.89 -16.74
CA LEU A 68 6.54 -3.02 -15.31
C LEU A 68 7.03 -4.37 -14.79
N PRO A 69 8.14 -4.44 -14.03
CA PRO A 69 8.61 -5.69 -13.44
C PRO A 69 7.76 -6.10 -12.23
N ASP A 70 7.68 -7.40 -11.95
CA ASP A 70 6.93 -7.97 -10.82
C ASP A 70 7.28 -7.31 -9.48
N ALA A 71 8.55 -6.96 -9.28
CA ALA A 71 9.01 -6.30 -8.05
C ALA A 71 8.43 -4.89 -7.85
N ALA A 72 7.98 -4.22 -8.92
CA ALA A 72 7.34 -2.90 -8.84
C ALA A 72 5.80 -3.00 -8.70
N LEU A 73 5.20 -4.13 -9.09
CA LEU A 73 3.75 -4.31 -9.10
C LEU A 73 3.08 -4.04 -7.74
N PRO A 74 3.62 -4.48 -6.57
CA PRO A 74 3.02 -4.17 -5.27
C PRO A 74 2.88 -2.67 -4.98
N TYR A 75 3.83 -1.86 -5.46
CA TYR A 75 3.79 -0.41 -5.29
C TYR A 75 2.70 0.24 -6.16
N VAL A 76 2.50 -0.29 -7.35
CA VAL A 76 1.44 0.14 -8.28
C VAL A 76 0.07 -0.20 -7.71
N LEU A 77 -0.12 -1.45 -7.27
CA LEU A 77 -1.41 -1.91 -6.74
C LEU A 77 -1.78 -1.22 -5.43
N GLU A 78 -0.81 -0.90 -4.56
CA GLU A 78 -1.04 -0.11 -3.35
C GLU A 78 -1.66 1.26 -3.66
N GLU A 79 -1.12 1.96 -4.65
CA GLU A 79 -1.65 3.29 -5.02
C GLU A 79 -3.05 3.20 -5.63
N LEU A 80 -3.35 2.14 -6.37
CA LEU A 80 -4.70 1.93 -6.93
C LEU A 80 -5.70 1.53 -5.84
N GLU A 81 -5.32 0.65 -4.91
CA GLU A 81 -6.22 0.17 -3.86
C GLU A 81 -6.50 1.24 -2.80
N ASN A 82 -5.50 2.01 -2.40
CA ASN A 82 -5.55 2.87 -1.22
C ASN A 82 -5.21 4.34 -1.51
N GLY A 83 -4.76 4.67 -2.72
CA GLY A 83 -4.29 6.02 -3.08
C GLY A 83 -5.43 7.02 -3.12
N ARG A 84 -5.15 8.25 -2.66
CA ARG A 84 -6.06 9.40 -2.69
C ARG A 84 -5.40 10.64 -3.32
N ASP A 85 -4.23 10.47 -3.87
CA ASP A 85 -3.51 11.52 -4.57
C ASP A 85 -3.58 11.26 -6.08
N ALA A 86 -4.14 12.21 -6.83
CA ALA A 86 -4.38 12.06 -8.27
C ALA A 86 -3.10 11.75 -9.05
N TYR A 87 -1.97 12.35 -8.67
CA TYR A 87 -0.71 12.15 -9.37
C TYR A 87 -0.15 10.74 -9.17
N LEU A 88 -0.24 10.19 -7.95
CA LEU A 88 0.19 8.83 -7.67
C LEU A 88 -0.71 7.80 -8.33
N VAL A 89 -2.03 7.97 -8.22
CA VAL A 89 -3.01 7.04 -8.82
C VAL A 89 -2.88 7.04 -10.35
N ALA A 90 -2.73 8.22 -10.98
CA ALA A 90 -2.50 8.31 -12.42
C ALA A 90 -1.19 7.62 -12.85
N GLY A 91 -0.09 7.84 -12.10
CA GLY A 91 1.17 7.17 -12.35
C GLY A 91 1.08 5.65 -12.22
N ALA A 92 0.33 5.16 -11.23
CA ALA A 92 0.10 3.74 -11.02
C ALA A 92 -0.78 3.11 -12.13
N ALA A 93 -1.88 3.77 -12.51
CA ALA A 93 -2.74 3.30 -13.60
C ALA A 93 -1.94 3.22 -14.92
N ARG A 94 -1.11 4.21 -15.16
CA ARG A 94 -0.22 4.28 -16.32
C ARG A 94 0.82 3.16 -16.32
N ALA A 95 1.41 2.87 -15.17
CA ALA A 95 2.40 1.81 -14.99
C ALA A 95 1.86 0.42 -15.38
N LEU A 96 0.57 0.14 -15.14
CA LEU A 96 -0.04 -1.15 -15.49
C LEU A 96 0.03 -1.45 -17.01
N ARG A 97 0.02 -0.41 -17.85
CA ARG A 97 0.17 -0.59 -19.31
C ARG A 97 1.59 -1.02 -19.73
N GLY A 98 2.53 -0.97 -18.79
CA GLY A 98 3.88 -1.54 -18.94
C GLY A 98 4.00 -3.03 -18.60
N LEU A 99 2.91 -3.71 -18.24
CA LEU A 99 2.92 -5.17 -18.08
C LEU A 99 3.19 -5.86 -19.43
N ASP A 100 3.88 -6.98 -19.41
CA ASP A 100 4.18 -7.76 -20.62
C ASP A 100 2.91 -8.25 -21.35
N SER A 101 1.81 -8.43 -20.60
CA SER A 101 0.50 -8.78 -21.14
C SER A 101 -0.62 -8.29 -20.22
N PRO A 102 -1.79 -7.91 -20.79
CA PRO A 102 -3.00 -7.64 -20.02
C PRO A 102 -3.42 -8.81 -19.13
N THR A 103 -3.98 -8.53 -17.96
CA THR A 103 -4.52 -9.53 -17.03
C THR A 103 -5.73 -8.99 -16.28
N SER A 104 -6.77 -9.81 -16.10
CA SER A 104 -7.97 -9.45 -15.34
C SER A 104 -7.70 -9.24 -13.84
N ARG A 105 -6.57 -9.72 -13.34
CA ARG A 105 -6.19 -9.63 -11.92
C ARG A 105 -6.03 -8.20 -11.39
N VAL A 106 -5.74 -7.23 -12.28
CA VAL A 106 -5.58 -5.82 -11.87
C VAL A 106 -6.91 -5.06 -11.86
N VAL A 107 -7.97 -5.64 -12.42
CA VAL A 107 -9.29 -5.01 -12.55
C VAL A 107 -9.87 -4.55 -11.21
N PRO A 108 -9.89 -5.34 -10.13
CA PRO A 108 -10.43 -4.91 -8.84
C PRO A 108 -9.75 -3.65 -8.30
N PHE A 109 -8.44 -3.51 -8.48
CA PHE A 109 -7.67 -2.34 -8.05
C PHE A 109 -8.03 -1.07 -8.82
N LEU A 110 -8.31 -1.21 -10.11
CA LEU A 110 -8.78 -0.08 -10.93
C LEU A 110 -10.18 0.39 -10.50
N PHE A 111 -11.08 -0.51 -10.08
CA PHE A 111 -12.38 -0.13 -9.51
C PHE A 111 -12.22 0.68 -8.23
N GLU A 112 -11.41 0.17 -7.30
CA GLU A 112 -11.12 0.89 -6.06
C GLU A 112 -10.51 2.27 -6.35
N ALA A 113 -9.61 2.35 -7.33
CA ALA A 113 -9.01 3.61 -7.74
C ALA A 113 -10.04 4.62 -8.24
N VAL A 114 -11.03 4.21 -9.07
CA VAL A 114 -12.12 5.10 -9.52
C VAL A 114 -12.87 5.67 -8.32
N GLU A 115 -13.29 4.82 -7.37
CA GLU A 115 -14.05 5.24 -6.20
C GLU A 115 -13.25 6.15 -5.26
N ASN A 116 -11.94 5.89 -5.13
CA ASN A 116 -11.05 6.67 -4.27
C ASN A 116 -10.74 8.07 -4.82
N ILE A 117 -10.69 8.24 -6.16
CA ILE A 117 -10.14 9.44 -6.79
C ILE A 117 -11.21 10.36 -7.43
N ARG A 118 -12.42 9.89 -7.67
CA ARG A 118 -13.44 10.58 -8.47
C ARG A 118 -13.76 12.02 -8.05
N TYR A 119 -13.56 12.36 -6.77
CA TYR A 119 -13.83 13.71 -6.24
C TYR A 119 -12.57 14.57 -6.07
N VAL A 120 -11.41 14.03 -6.38
CA VAL A 120 -10.10 14.71 -6.26
C VAL A 120 -9.27 14.55 -7.53
N ASP A 121 -9.95 14.43 -8.68
CA ASP A 121 -9.34 14.20 -9.99
C ASP A 121 -8.86 15.51 -10.61
N ASP A 122 -7.60 15.86 -10.38
CA ASP A 122 -6.97 17.08 -10.86
C ASP A 122 -6.24 16.88 -12.18
N ALA A 123 -6.13 17.97 -12.98
CA ALA A 123 -5.31 17.99 -14.19
C ALA A 123 -3.83 17.89 -13.85
N LEU A 124 -3.12 16.98 -14.50
CA LEU A 124 -1.72 16.68 -14.27
C LEU A 124 -0.98 16.31 -15.57
N THR A 125 0.34 16.25 -15.52
CA THR A 125 1.16 15.81 -16.67
C THR A 125 2.37 15.01 -16.21
N PHE A 126 2.79 14.07 -17.05
CA PHE A 126 4.03 13.28 -16.91
C PHE A 126 5.06 13.58 -18.01
N GLU A 127 4.80 14.60 -18.86
CA GLU A 127 5.73 14.97 -19.93
C GLU A 127 7.02 15.58 -19.38
N SER A 128 6.92 16.26 -18.24
CA SER A 128 8.09 16.77 -17.52
C SER A 128 7.84 16.77 -16.02
N TYR A 129 8.91 16.64 -15.25
CA TYR A 129 8.85 16.60 -13.78
C TYR A 129 8.33 17.91 -13.17
N LYS A 130 8.74 19.06 -13.71
CA LYS A 130 8.27 20.42 -13.35
C LYS A 130 7.73 21.12 -14.59
N PRO A 131 6.46 20.93 -14.92
CA PRO A 131 5.89 21.53 -16.12
C PRO A 131 5.89 23.06 -16.02
N ARG A 132 6.15 23.71 -17.15
CA ARG A 132 6.00 25.17 -17.28
C ARG A 132 4.55 25.52 -17.63
N TRP A 133 4.02 26.55 -17.03
CA TRP A 133 2.71 27.07 -17.38
C TRP A 133 2.75 27.96 -18.62
N PRO A 134 1.71 27.91 -19.47
CA PRO A 134 0.54 27.03 -19.39
C PRO A 134 0.90 25.59 -19.79
N ILE A 135 0.28 24.62 -19.11
CA ILE A 135 0.39 23.20 -19.50
C ILE A 135 -0.44 23.00 -20.76
N THR A 136 0.20 22.57 -21.84
CA THR A 136 -0.43 22.37 -23.15
C THR A 136 -0.97 20.96 -23.34
N SER A 137 -0.43 19.97 -22.60
CA SER A 137 -0.87 18.59 -22.60
C SER A 137 -1.04 18.15 -21.15
N TYR A 138 -2.23 17.67 -20.83
CA TYR A 138 -2.57 17.21 -19.50
C TYR A 138 -3.41 15.93 -19.57
N THR A 139 -3.40 15.18 -18.48
CA THR A 139 -4.25 14.04 -18.22
C THR A 139 -4.88 14.18 -16.82
N THR A 140 -5.65 13.19 -16.39
CA THR A 140 -6.16 13.08 -15.02
C THR A 140 -6.02 11.64 -14.55
N ALA A 141 -6.20 11.39 -13.25
CA ALA A 141 -6.14 10.02 -12.74
C ALA A 141 -7.26 9.16 -13.34
N LEU A 142 -8.48 9.69 -13.44
CA LEU A 142 -9.59 8.97 -14.06
C LEU A 142 -9.32 8.67 -15.54
N THR A 143 -8.79 9.65 -16.29
CA THR A 143 -8.37 9.45 -17.67
C THR A 143 -7.39 8.28 -17.79
N GLU A 144 -6.35 8.24 -16.96
CA GLU A 144 -5.35 7.15 -17.01
C GLU A 144 -5.93 5.80 -16.60
N ILE A 145 -6.85 5.76 -15.63
CA ILE A 145 -7.58 4.55 -15.22
C ILE A 145 -8.42 4.01 -16.39
N PHE A 146 -9.23 4.85 -17.04
CA PHE A 146 -10.10 4.38 -18.14
C PHE A 146 -9.31 3.99 -19.39
N ARG A 147 -8.20 4.66 -19.70
CA ARG A 147 -7.24 4.21 -20.70
C ARG A 147 -6.64 2.84 -20.39
N THR A 148 -6.42 2.56 -19.10
CA THR A 148 -5.93 1.24 -18.68
C THR A 148 -7.00 0.17 -18.82
N PHE A 149 -8.27 0.45 -18.52
CA PHE A 149 -9.38 -0.45 -18.85
C PHE A 149 -9.45 -0.73 -20.36
N ALA A 150 -9.32 0.30 -21.19
CA ALA A 150 -9.27 0.15 -22.66
C ALA A 150 -8.10 -0.74 -23.11
N TRP A 151 -6.90 -0.55 -22.54
CA TRP A 151 -5.72 -1.35 -22.81
C TRP A 151 -5.89 -2.81 -22.39
N LEU A 152 -6.61 -3.09 -21.30
CA LEU A 152 -6.92 -4.45 -20.84
C LEU A 152 -7.78 -5.22 -21.85
N GLY A 153 -8.61 -4.55 -22.66
CA GLY A 153 -9.45 -5.19 -23.66
C GLY A 153 -10.34 -6.26 -23.05
N ALA A 154 -10.37 -7.46 -23.65
CA ALA A 154 -11.17 -8.59 -23.19
C ALA A 154 -10.94 -9.00 -21.73
N HIS A 155 -9.77 -8.73 -21.16
CA HIS A 155 -9.48 -9.00 -19.74
C HIS A 155 -10.29 -8.11 -18.79
N ALA A 156 -10.88 -7.03 -19.30
CA ALA A 156 -11.79 -6.16 -18.56
C ALA A 156 -13.28 -6.41 -18.86
N ASN A 157 -13.67 -7.50 -19.54
CA ASN A 157 -15.07 -7.78 -19.90
C ASN A 157 -16.03 -7.77 -18.70
N SER A 158 -15.59 -8.22 -17.53
CA SER A 158 -16.39 -8.19 -16.29
C SER A 158 -16.75 -6.78 -15.83
N THR A 159 -16.08 -5.75 -16.35
CA THR A 159 -16.29 -4.34 -15.97
C THR A 159 -17.38 -3.64 -16.78
N LEU A 160 -17.79 -4.20 -17.93
CA LEU A 160 -18.73 -3.54 -18.83
C LEU A 160 -20.01 -3.05 -18.13
N PRO A 161 -20.71 -3.85 -17.30
CA PRO A 161 -21.92 -3.37 -16.62
C PRO A 161 -21.64 -2.16 -15.71
N TYR A 162 -20.49 -2.11 -15.07
CA TYR A 162 -20.10 -0.98 -14.22
C TYR A 162 -19.78 0.26 -15.05
N LEU A 163 -19.00 0.14 -16.13
CA LEU A 163 -18.66 1.26 -16.99
C LEU A 163 -19.92 1.84 -17.69
N GLU A 164 -20.84 0.98 -18.10
CA GLU A 164 -22.12 1.38 -18.68
C GLU A 164 -22.99 2.13 -17.65
N ALA A 165 -23.03 1.66 -16.40
CA ALA A 165 -23.72 2.35 -15.32
C ALA A 165 -23.11 3.73 -15.02
N LEU A 166 -21.78 3.87 -15.07
CA LEU A 166 -21.13 5.19 -14.92
C LEU A 166 -21.58 6.17 -16.00
N CYS A 167 -21.71 5.72 -17.25
CA CYS A 167 -22.20 6.57 -18.35
C CYS A 167 -23.68 6.91 -18.23
N ALA A 168 -24.52 5.94 -17.81
CA ALA A 168 -25.98 6.10 -17.80
C ALA A 168 -26.51 6.83 -16.55
N GLU A 169 -25.98 6.48 -15.36
CA GLU A 169 -26.56 6.90 -14.09
C GLU A 169 -25.74 7.98 -13.40
N ARG A 170 -24.45 8.09 -13.72
CA ARG A 170 -23.49 8.97 -13.03
C ARG A 170 -22.73 9.89 -13.99
N SER A 171 -23.29 10.15 -15.17
CA SER A 171 -22.61 10.94 -16.20
C SER A 171 -22.31 12.37 -15.79
N ASP A 172 -23.07 12.95 -14.85
CA ASP A 172 -22.87 14.29 -14.31
C ASP A 172 -21.72 14.39 -13.28
N GLU A 173 -21.25 13.25 -12.76
CA GLU A 173 -20.09 13.19 -11.87
C GLU A 173 -18.74 13.36 -12.61
N PHE A 174 -18.74 13.20 -13.94
CA PHE A 174 -17.51 13.19 -14.74
C PHE A 174 -17.45 14.33 -15.75
N SER A 175 -16.26 14.89 -15.93
CA SER A 175 -16.01 15.88 -16.99
C SER A 175 -16.19 15.26 -18.38
N GLN A 176 -16.47 16.11 -19.39
CA GLN A 176 -16.64 15.62 -20.77
C GLN A 176 -15.44 14.79 -21.28
N PRO A 177 -14.17 15.19 -21.07
CA PRO A 177 -13.04 14.37 -21.50
C PRO A 177 -13.00 12.99 -20.82
N VAL A 178 -13.31 12.91 -19.51
CA VAL A 178 -13.35 11.63 -18.79
C VAL A 178 -14.46 10.73 -19.31
N ARG A 179 -15.65 11.28 -19.58
CA ARG A 179 -16.76 10.51 -20.20
C ARG A 179 -16.37 9.91 -21.54
N ALA A 180 -15.71 10.68 -22.38
CA ALA A 180 -15.21 10.19 -23.66
C ALA A 180 -14.21 9.01 -23.50
N GLU A 181 -13.38 9.03 -22.45
CA GLU A 181 -12.48 7.90 -22.17
C GLU A 181 -13.24 6.67 -21.63
N ILE A 182 -14.33 6.85 -20.86
CA ILE A 182 -15.20 5.74 -20.43
C ILE A 182 -15.86 5.08 -21.66
N GLU A 183 -16.45 5.88 -22.55
CA GLU A 183 -17.08 5.41 -23.79
C GLU A 183 -16.08 4.67 -24.67
N ASN A 184 -14.88 5.22 -24.85
CA ASN A 184 -13.80 4.59 -25.58
C ASN A 184 -13.37 3.25 -24.95
N ALA A 185 -13.28 3.17 -23.62
CA ALA A 185 -12.96 1.92 -22.93
C ALA A 185 -14.03 0.85 -23.19
N ILE A 186 -15.32 1.20 -23.07
CA ILE A 186 -16.44 0.30 -23.37
C ILE A 186 -16.34 -0.23 -24.80
N GLU A 187 -16.09 0.65 -25.77
CA GLU A 187 -16.00 0.31 -27.18
C GLU A 187 -14.83 -0.67 -27.45
N LEU A 188 -13.64 -0.37 -26.91
CA LEU A 188 -12.46 -1.21 -27.11
C LEU A 188 -12.55 -2.56 -26.40
N ILE A 189 -13.13 -2.61 -25.18
CA ILE A 189 -13.39 -3.86 -24.48
C ILE A 189 -14.34 -4.75 -25.28
N ARG A 190 -15.43 -4.20 -25.83
CA ARG A 190 -16.41 -4.94 -26.67
C ARG A 190 -15.82 -5.40 -28.01
N ALA A 191 -14.98 -4.57 -28.62
CA ALA A 191 -14.36 -4.87 -29.91
C ALA A 191 -13.28 -5.96 -29.82
N ASP A 192 -12.69 -6.16 -28.63
CA ASP A 192 -11.67 -7.18 -28.42
C ASP A 192 -12.33 -8.57 -28.33
N GLY A 193 -12.45 -9.23 -29.48
CA GLY A 193 -13.06 -10.57 -29.59
C GLY A 193 -12.23 -11.72 -29.01
N ARG A 194 -11.12 -11.44 -28.32
CA ARG A 194 -10.32 -12.46 -27.63
C ARG A 194 -11.13 -13.03 -26.47
N VAL A 195 -11.19 -14.34 -26.37
CA VAL A 195 -11.67 -14.97 -25.13
C VAL A 195 -10.55 -14.86 -24.12
N ALA A 196 -10.78 -14.12 -23.05
CA ALA A 196 -9.83 -14.06 -21.93
C ALA A 196 -9.71 -15.48 -21.36
N HIS A 197 -8.62 -16.18 -21.68
CA HIS A 197 -8.27 -17.47 -21.07
C HIS A 197 -7.67 -17.28 -19.67
N ASP A 198 -8.29 -16.43 -18.86
CA ASP A 198 -8.01 -16.45 -17.43
C ASP A 198 -8.74 -17.66 -16.85
N CYS A 199 -7.97 -18.59 -16.31
CA CYS A 199 -8.46 -19.83 -15.71
C CYS A 199 -9.73 -19.58 -14.89
N CYS A 200 -10.79 -20.36 -15.15
CA CYS A 200 -12.10 -20.32 -14.48
C CYS A 200 -12.00 -20.62 -12.99
N CYS A 201 -11.35 -19.77 -12.23
CA CYS A 201 -11.47 -19.77 -10.78
C CYS A 201 -12.31 -18.57 -10.45
N THR A 202 -13.54 -18.84 -10.03
CA THR A 202 -14.49 -17.92 -9.42
C THR A 202 -13.77 -16.74 -8.78
N VAL A 203 -14.21 -15.51 -9.14
CA VAL A 203 -13.85 -14.28 -8.46
C VAL A 203 -14.44 -14.36 -7.04
N THR A 204 -13.84 -15.18 -6.21
CA THR A 204 -13.85 -14.96 -4.78
C THR A 204 -12.89 -13.81 -4.57
N ALA A 205 -13.37 -12.76 -3.93
CA ALA A 205 -12.64 -11.56 -3.57
C ALA A 205 -11.39 -11.93 -2.75
N ASN A 206 -10.40 -12.37 -3.42
CA ASN A 206 -8.98 -12.30 -3.13
C ASN A 206 -8.25 -12.94 -4.31
N PRO A 207 -7.87 -12.18 -5.36
CA PRO A 207 -6.73 -12.66 -6.07
C PRO A 207 -5.60 -12.57 -5.05
N SER A 208 -5.27 -13.69 -4.44
CA SER A 208 -3.91 -13.94 -4.05
C SER A 208 -3.09 -13.84 -5.34
N LEU A 209 -2.99 -12.65 -5.88
CA LEU A 209 -1.80 -12.21 -6.55
C LEU A 209 -0.76 -12.55 -5.51
N MET A 210 0.14 -13.46 -5.81
CA MET A 210 1.30 -13.78 -4.99
C MET A 210 2.21 -12.56 -4.81
N VAL A 211 1.60 -11.44 -4.52
CA VAL A 211 2.19 -10.15 -4.20
C VAL A 211 2.31 -10.02 -2.69
N HIS A 212 1.68 -10.92 -1.95
CA HIS A 212 2.10 -11.14 -0.59
C HIS A 212 3.52 -11.69 -0.70
N GLY A 213 4.46 -10.75 -0.63
CA GLY A 213 5.83 -11.12 -0.35
C GLY A 213 5.82 -11.91 0.96
N LEU A 214 5.48 -13.20 0.89
CA LEU A 214 5.81 -14.20 1.88
C LEU A 214 7.34 -14.20 1.97
N GLN A 215 7.88 -13.10 2.48
CA GLN A 215 9.26 -13.07 2.89
C GLN A 215 9.33 -13.91 4.15
N LYS A 216 9.48 -15.23 3.97
CA LYS A 216 10.10 -16.09 4.96
C LYS A 216 11.55 -15.60 5.14
N ASN A 217 11.70 -14.41 5.65
CA ASN A 217 12.99 -13.84 5.97
C ASN A 217 13.24 -14.07 7.45
N HIS A 218 13.83 -15.21 7.77
CA HIS A 218 14.66 -15.36 8.97
C HIS A 218 15.89 -14.44 8.83
N ARG A 219 15.66 -13.13 8.75
CA ARG A 219 16.75 -12.17 8.96
C ARG A 219 16.97 -12.13 10.47
N LYS A 220 18.20 -12.37 10.91
CA LYS A 220 18.63 -11.97 12.23
C LYS A 220 18.49 -10.44 12.30
N GLY A 221 17.30 -10.00 12.69
CA GLY A 221 17.02 -8.61 12.97
C GLY A 221 17.90 -8.14 14.14
N ARG A 222 18.05 -6.83 14.27
CA ARG A 222 18.66 -6.25 15.48
C ARG A 222 17.82 -6.71 16.67
N TYR A 223 18.49 -7.05 17.79
CA TYR A 223 17.81 -7.44 19.01
C TYR A 223 16.91 -6.29 19.50
N VAL A 224 15.61 -6.53 19.57
CA VAL A 224 14.59 -5.54 19.99
C VAL A 224 13.93 -5.87 21.32
N GLY A 225 14.36 -6.95 21.99
CA GLY A 225 13.74 -7.45 23.21
C GLY A 225 13.65 -6.46 24.36
N GLU A 226 14.63 -5.55 24.49
CA GLU A 226 14.72 -4.56 25.56
C GLU A 226 14.00 -3.23 25.25
N ILE A 227 13.38 -3.09 24.09
CA ILE A 227 12.64 -1.87 23.73
C ILE A 227 11.45 -1.72 24.67
N GLU A 228 11.36 -0.55 25.31
CA GLU A 228 10.26 -0.21 26.21
C GLU A 228 9.03 0.21 25.38
N LEU A 229 7.94 -0.49 25.63
CA LEU A 229 6.61 -0.20 25.10
C LEU A 229 5.70 0.27 26.24
N GLU A 230 4.89 1.27 25.97
CA GLU A 230 3.83 1.73 26.87
C GLU A 230 2.47 1.44 26.25
N ASP A 231 1.61 0.74 26.99
CA ASP A 231 0.29 0.35 26.48
C ASP A 231 -0.76 1.48 26.65
N GLN A 232 -1.97 1.22 26.19
CA GLN A 232 -3.11 2.13 26.25
C GLN A 232 -3.57 2.46 27.70
N GLU A 233 -3.10 1.71 28.71
CA GLU A 233 -3.35 1.98 30.13
C GLU A 233 -2.20 2.76 30.80
N GLY A 234 -1.09 2.97 30.09
CA GLY A 234 0.12 3.60 30.59
C GLY A 234 1.07 2.61 31.29
N ASN A 235 0.83 1.31 31.20
CA ASN A 235 1.75 0.31 31.74
C ASN A 235 2.97 0.16 30.80
N THR A 236 4.16 0.15 31.39
CA THR A 236 5.41 -0.05 30.66
C THR A 236 5.84 -1.51 30.74
N LEU A 237 6.22 -2.08 29.60
CA LEU A 237 6.75 -3.43 29.47
C LEU A 237 7.79 -3.46 28.33
N THR A 238 8.60 -4.52 28.25
CA THR A 238 9.53 -4.66 27.14
C THR A 238 8.90 -5.43 25.98
N TYR A 239 9.38 -5.18 24.77
CA TYR A 239 9.00 -5.95 23.58
C TYR A 239 9.11 -7.46 23.84
N GLY A 240 10.27 -7.91 24.35
CA GLY A 240 10.51 -9.33 24.64
C GLY A 240 9.54 -9.89 25.67
N SER A 241 9.11 -9.12 26.67
CA SER A 241 8.17 -9.61 27.69
C SER A 241 6.77 -9.83 27.13
N PHE A 242 6.34 -9.01 26.16
CA PHE A 242 5.01 -9.16 25.55
C PHE A 242 5.02 -10.14 24.38
N PHE A 243 5.98 -10.04 23.45
CA PHE A 243 5.98 -10.83 22.22
C PHE A 243 6.66 -12.21 22.33
N SER A 244 7.09 -12.63 23.53
CA SER A 244 7.60 -13.99 23.77
C SER A 244 6.51 -14.94 24.26
N ARG A 245 6.73 -16.24 24.08
CA ARG A 245 5.92 -17.39 24.56
C ARG A 245 4.62 -17.67 23.80
N LYS A 246 4.06 -16.73 23.07
CA LYS A 246 2.86 -16.92 22.26
C LYS A 246 3.08 -16.30 20.89
N PRO A 247 2.61 -16.91 19.80
CA PRO A 247 2.52 -16.24 18.51
C PRO A 247 1.69 -14.96 18.64
N SER A 248 2.08 -13.93 17.89
CA SER A 248 1.47 -12.60 18.02
C SER A 248 1.21 -12.01 16.64
N ILE A 249 0.10 -11.29 16.51
CA ILE A 249 -0.24 -10.56 15.28
C ILE A 249 -0.09 -9.08 15.57
N VAL A 250 0.77 -8.41 14.81
CA VAL A 250 1.15 -7.02 15.04
C VAL A 250 0.82 -6.19 13.80
N VAL A 251 0.12 -5.07 14.00
CA VAL A 251 -0.11 -4.06 12.96
C VAL A 251 0.55 -2.74 13.36
N PHE A 252 0.90 -1.93 12.36
CA PHE A 252 1.40 -0.57 12.57
C PHE A 252 0.40 0.47 12.09
N PHE A 253 0.30 1.58 12.81
CA PHE A 253 -0.67 2.64 12.53
C PHE A 253 -0.22 3.98 13.15
N TYR A 254 -0.99 5.04 12.94
CA TYR A 254 -0.97 6.26 13.75
C TYR A 254 -2.34 6.94 13.72
N THR A 255 -2.68 7.67 14.80
CA THR A 255 -4.06 8.16 14.98
C THR A 255 -4.41 9.35 14.08
N ARG A 256 -3.41 10.06 13.54
CA ARG A 256 -3.58 11.22 12.66
C ARG A 256 -3.62 10.87 11.17
N CYS A 257 -3.71 9.57 10.82
CA CYS A 257 -3.86 9.17 9.42
C CYS A 257 -5.20 9.63 8.87
N ASP A 258 -5.19 10.43 7.83
CA ASP A 258 -6.36 10.98 7.15
C ASP A 258 -6.95 10.02 6.10
N ASN A 259 -6.21 8.94 5.75
CA ASN A 259 -6.69 7.94 4.83
C ASN A 259 -7.48 6.84 5.56
N PRO A 260 -8.84 6.79 5.40
CA PRO A 260 -9.68 5.82 6.09
C PRO A 260 -9.38 4.37 5.67
N ASN A 261 -8.86 4.17 4.46
CA ASN A 261 -8.52 2.85 3.90
C ASN A 261 -7.16 2.33 4.40
N LYS A 262 -6.42 3.09 5.20
CA LYS A 262 -5.15 2.68 5.81
C LYS A 262 -5.30 2.43 7.31
N CYS A 263 -4.81 3.32 8.17
CA CYS A 263 -4.73 3.07 9.62
C CYS A 263 -6.08 2.77 10.29
N SER A 264 -7.12 3.51 9.92
CA SER A 264 -8.46 3.28 10.48
C SER A 264 -8.98 1.88 10.12
N LEU A 265 -8.89 1.50 8.85
CA LEU A 265 -9.31 0.18 8.39
C LEU A 265 -8.43 -0.94 8.98
N THR A 266 -7.11 -0.74 9.06
CA THR A 266 -6.17 -1.69 9.65
C THR A 266 -6.54 -2.03 11.10
N VAL A 267 -6.80 -1.02 11.95
CA VAL A 267 -7.19 -1.26 13.35
C VAL A 267 -8.60 -1.87 13.46
N THR A 268 -9.54 -1.46 12.58
CA THR A 268 -10.87 -2.08 12.52
C THR A 268 -10.79 -3.56 12.10
N LYS A 269 -9.92 -3.90 11.15
CA LYS A 269 -9.68 -5.30 10.74
C LYS A 269 -9.00 -6.10 11.84
N LEU A 270 -8.09 -5.50 12.62
CA LEU A 270 -7.50 -6.13 13.79
C LEU A 270 -8.58 -6.49 14.84
N ALA A 271 -9.55 -5.60 15.08
CA ALA A 271 -10.68 -5.89 15.95
C ALA A 271 -11.58 -7.03 15.40
N ARG A 272 -11.74 -7.13 14.07
CA ARG A 272 -12.42 -8.27 13.44
C ARG A 272 -11.64 -9.58 13.64
N LEU A 273 -10.31 -9.51 13.51
CA LEU A 273 -9.43 -10.65 13.76
C LEU A 273 -9.51 -11.13 15.21
N GLN A 274 -9.57 -10.23 16.21
CA GLN A 274 -9.80 -10.59 17.61
C GLN A 274 -11.10 -11.39 17.79
N ARG A 275 -12.19 -10.95 17.13
CA ARG A 275 -13.46 -11.70 17.16
C ARG A 275 -13.37 -13.07 16.46
N ALA A 276 -12.60 -13.18 15.39
CA ALA A 276 -12.36 -14.46 14.73
C ALA A 276 -11.54 -15.41 15.60
N ILE A 277 -10.51 -14.90 16.29
CA ILE A 277 -9.71 -15.66 17.27
C ILE A 277 -10.62 -16.20 18.38
N ALA A 278 -11.54 -15.38 18.92
CA ALA A 278 -12.50 -15.81 19.95
C ALA A 278 -13.49 -16.86 19.41
N ALA A 279 -14.01 -16.68 18.20
CA ALA A 279 -14.95 -17.61 17.57
C ALA A 279 -14.33 -19.00 17.29
N GLU A 280 -13.02 -19.06 17.11
CA GLU A 280 -12.26 -20.31 16.92
C GLU A 280 -11.65 -20.86 18.23
N GLU A 281 -12.02 -20.32 19.39
CA GLU A 281 -11.54 -20.73 20.72
C GLU A 281 -10.00 -20.64 20.87
N LEU A 282 -9.36 -19.70 20.16
CA LEU A 282 -7.91 -19.47 20.19
C LEU A 282 -7.48 -18.36 21.16
N GLU A 283 -8.43 -17.84 21.97
CA GLU A 283 -8.14 -16.87 23.01
C GLU A 283 -7.12 -17.45 24.02
N GLY A 284 -6.19 -16.61 24.43
CA GLY A 284 -5.10 -17.05 25.32
C GLY A 284 -3.96 -17.82 24.64
N LEU A 285 -4.12 -18.29 23.39
CA LEU A 285 -3.07 -18.92 22.58
C LEU A 285 -2.35 -17.91 21.67
N LEU A 286 -3.07 -16.88 21.23
CA LEU A 286 -2.58 -15.83 20.36
C LEU A 286 -2.63 -14.46 21.04
N ARG A 287 -1.75 -13.56 20.62
CA ARG A 287 -1.79 -12.14 20.99
C ARG A 287 -2.06 -11.27 19.79
N THR A 288 -2.70 -10.12 20.02
CA THR A 288 -2.81 -9.07 19.02
C THR A 288 -2.26 -7.77 19.57
N ALA A 289 -1.54 -7.03 18.71
CA ALA A 289 -0.99 -5.74 19.06
C ALA A 289 -1.12 -4.74 17.90
N ALA A 290 -1.27 -3.46 18.25
CA ALA A 290 -1.12 -2.37 17.32
C ALA A 290 -0.06 -1.41 17.87
N ILE A 291 0.98 -1.10 17.07
CA ILE A 291 2.08 -0.21 17.48
C ILE A 291 2.00 1.07 16.65
N THR A 292 2.04 2.23 17.31
CA THR A 292 1.96 3.49 16.58
C THR A 292 3.29 3.89 15.94
N TYR A 293 3.23 4.48 14.73
CA TYR A 293 4.35 5.18 14.08
C TYR A 293 4.69 6.52 14.74
N ASP A 294 3.78 7.07 15.57
CA ASP A 294 3.88 8.43 16.13
C ASP A 294 3.88 8.41 17.67
N PRO A 295 4.91 7.81 18.28
CA PRO A 295 4.93 7.58 19.73
C PRO A 295 4.93 8.87 20.56
N ALA A 296 5.33 10.00 19.98
CA ALA A 296 5.34 11.28 20.69
C ALA A 296 3.93 11.90 20.77
N TYR A 297 3.08 11.62 19.79
CA TYR A 297 1.72 12.17 19.72
C TYR A 297 0.67 11.20 20.26
N ASP A 298 0.80 9.92 19.97
CA ASP A 298 -0.18 8.87 20.32
C ASP A 298 0.03 8.36 21.75
N LEU A 299 -0.30 9.22 22.72
CA LEU A 299 -0.22 8.93 24.16
C LEU A 299 -1.29 7.90 24.58
N PRO A 300 -1.12 7.18 25.73
CA PRO A 300 -2.00 6.12 26.19
C PRO A 300 -3.51 6.44 26.13
N PRO A 301 -4.03 7.58 26.61
CA PRO A 301 -5.47 7.88 26.50
C PRO A 301 -5.97 7.96 25.06
N ARG A 302 -5.10 8.41 24.13
CA ARG A 302 -5.45 8.49 22.71
C ARG A 302 -5.44 7.12 22.06
N LEU A 303 -4.45 6.25 22.37
CA LEU A 303 -4.42 4.87 21.93
C LEU A 303 -5.69 4.14 22.38
N ARG A 304 -6.07 4.30 23.65
CA ARG A 304 -7.28 3.70 24.20
C ARG A 304 -8.53 4.15 23.44
N ALA A 305 -8.77 5.46 23.36
CA ALA A 305 -9.95 6.01 22.67
C ALA A 305 -9.98 5.60 21.18
N TYR A 306 -8.82 5.59 20.50
CA TYR A 306 -8.74 5.20 19.11
C TYR A 306 -9.09 3.73 18.89
N GLY A 307 -8.61 2.83 19.77
CA GLY A 307 -8.88 1.40 19.72
C GLY A 307 -10.36 1.10 20.05
N GLU A 308 -10.89 1.65 21.15
CA GLU A 308 -12.30 1.48 21.54
C GLU A 308 -13.27 1.90 20.43
N ASN A 309 -13.02 3.05 19.80
CA ASN A 309 -13.82 3.55 18.69
C ASN A 309 -13.77 2.67 17.43
N ARG A 310 -12.82 1.74 17.33
CA ARG A 310 -12.67 0.78 16.23
C ARG A 310 -12.97 -0.66 16.63
N GLY A 311 -13.45 -0.84 17.86
CA GLY A 311 -13.92 -2.13 18.35
C GLY A 311 -12.82 -3.06 18.85
N ILE A 312 -11.64 -2.55 19.22
CA ILE A 312 -10.60 -3.32 19.89
C ILE A 312 -11.11 -3.77 21.27
N GLY A 313 -11.08 -5.07 21.52
CA GLY A 313 -11.28 -5.67 22.84
C GLY A 313 -9.95 -5.76 23.58
N PHE A 314 -9.69 -4.80 24.49
CA PHE A 314 -8.47 -4.78 25.28
C PHE A 314 -8.44 -5.90 26.33
N SER A 315 -7.29 -6.54 26.47
CA SER A 315 -7.00 -7.56 27.48
C SER A 315 -5.49 -7.69 27.70
N ASP A 316 -5.07 -8.65 28.52
CA ASP A 316 -3.63 -8.93 28.69
C ASP A 316 -2.95 -9.41 27.39
N ASP A 317 -3.69 -10.04 26.48
CA ASP A 317 -3.21 -10.53 25.20
C ASP A 317 -3.54 -9.57 24.02
N ASN A 318 -4.32 -8.51 24.24
CA ASN A 318 -4.77 -7.58 23.19
C ASN A 318 -4.47 -6.13 23.60
N ARG A 319 -3.42 -5.53 23.02
CA ARG A 319 -2.94 -4.20 23.44
C ARG A 319 -2.59 -3.29 22.27
N MET A 320 -2.64 -2.00 22.54
CA MET A 320 -2.09 -0.97 21.67
C MET A 320 -0.90 -0.30 22.34
N PHE A 321 0.16 -0.04 21.59
CA PHE A 321 1.44 0.41 22.15
C PHE A 321 1.97 1.65 21.45
N ARG A 322 2.74 2.43 22.23
CA ARG A 322 3.77 3.33 21.72
C ARG A 322 5.16 2.89 22.21
N ALA A 323 6.17 3.07 21.40
CA ALA A 323 7.55 2.87 21.83
C ALA A 323 7.99 4.07 22.69
N ARG A 324 8.43 3.82 23.93
CA ARG A 324 9.04 4.85 24.77
C ARG A 324 10.50 5.07 24.41
N THR A 325 11.16 4.00 24.00
CA THR A 325 12.54 3.99 23.53
C THR A 325 12.61 3.13 22.27
N GLY A 326 13.67 3.28 21.48
CA GLY A 326 13.99 2.33 20.42
C GLY A 326 13.01 2.24 19.24
N PHE A 327 12.22 3.29 18.95
CA PHE A 327 11.30 3.24 17.79
C PHE A 327 12.05 3.04 16.47
N ARG A 328 13.24 3.64 16.33
CA ARG A 328 14.07 3.45 15.12
C ARG A 328 14.54 2.01 14.99
N GLU A 329 14.89 1.37 16.08
CA GLU A 329 15.28 -0.03 16.11
C GLU A 329 14.10 -0.94 15.74
N LEU A 330 12.86 -0.62 16.17
CA LEU A 330 11.64 -1.30 15.68
C LEU A 330 11.45 -1.09 14.18
N GLN A 331 11.62 0.14 13.71
CA GLN A 331 11.49 0.46 12.29
C GLN A 331 12.49 -0.34 11.45
N GLU A 332 13.72 -0.48 11.90
CA GLU A 332 14.76 -1.28 11.24
C GLU A 332 14.45 -2.78 11.31
N HIS A 333 14.00 -3.29 12.48
CA HIS A 333 13.66 -4.69 12.69
C HIS A 333 12.54 -5.16 11.78
N PHE A 334 11.42 -4.42 11.74
CA PHE A 334 10.26 -4.72 10.90
C PHE A 334 10.44 -4.25 9.45
N GLN A 335 11.48 -3.47 9.15
CA GLN A 335 11.69 -2.80 7.86
C GLN A 335 10.48 -1.96 7.45
N LEU A 336 9.94 -1.20 8.40
CA LEU A 336 8.70 -0.45 8.22
C LEU A 336 8.78 0.50 7.01
N GLY A 337 7.75 0.45 6.17
CA GLY A 337 7.56 1.33 5.03
C GLY A 337 6.97 2.68 5.44
N VAL A 338 7.70 3.42 6.27
CA VAL A 338 7.29 4.72 6.78
C VAL A 338 8.41 5.75 6.60
N ASN A 339 8.05 6.98 6.22
CA ASN A 339 8.96 8.11 6.24
C ASN A 339 8.34 9.31 6.97
N PHE A 340 9.20 10.26 7.34
CA PHE A 340 8.85 11.38 8.19
C PHE A 340 9.32 12.71 7.58
N THR A 341 8.53 13.76 7.83
CA THR A 341 8.96 15.15 7.67
C THR A 341 9.04 15.76 9.07
N GLY A 342 10.26 15.95 9.56
CA GLY A 342 10.48 16.25 10.98
C GLY A 342 9.97 15.12 11.87
N SER A 343 9.01 15.42 12.76
CA SER A 343 8.37 14.44 13.64
C SER A 343 7.03 13.91 13.12
N THR A 344 6.61 14.35 11.92
CA THR A 344 5.31 13.99 11.36
C THR A 344 5.45 12.86 10.35
N VAL A 345 4.61 11.83 10.46
CA VAL A 345 4.51 10.77 9.45
C VAL A 345 4.08 11.41 8.13
N ASN A 346 4.92 11.29 7.13
CA ASN A 346 4.68 11.83 5.79
C ASN A 346 3.99 10.80 4.89
N ARG A 347 4.53 9.58 4.90
CA ARG A 347 3.96 8.45 4.16
C ARG A 347 4.17 7.16 4.94
N HIS A 348 3.22 6.25 4.84
CA HIS A 348 3.32 4.88 5.35
C HIS A 348 2.55 3.91 4.46
N ILE A 349 2.92 2.64 4.54
CA ILE A 349 2.19 1.53 3.91
C ILE A 349 1.29 0.82 4.92
N ILE A 350 0.50 -0.14 4.45
CA ILE A 350 -0.22 -1.08 5.32
C ILE A 350 0.74 -2.20 5.71
N GLU A 351 0.80 -2.54 7.00
CA GLU A 351 1.71 -3.55 7.53
C GLU A 351 1.05 -4.35 8.63
N LEU A 352 1.12 -5.67 8.46
CA LEU A 352 0.78 -6.66 9.46
C LEU A 352 1.87 -7.71 9.50
N PHE A 353 2.28 -8.10 10.70
CA PHE A 353 3.28 -9.14 10.92
C PHE A 353 2.70 -10.21 11.83
N VAL A 354 2.92 -11.48 11.48
CA VAL A 354 2.69 -12.62 12.36
C VAL A 354 4.04 -13.02 12.94
N LEU A 355 4.15 -12.96 14.26
CA LEU A 355 5.35 -13.29 15.01
C LEU A 355 5.22 -14.69 15.61
N ASP A 356 6.31 -15.42 15.66
CA ASP A 356 6.38 -16.71 16.35
C ASP A 356 6.43 -16.53 17.89
N GLY A 357 6.46 -17.65 18.63
CA GLY A 357 6.53 -17.64 20.09
C GLY A 357 7.85 -17.08 20.68
N ARG A 358 8.81 -16.66 19.85
CA ARG A 358 10.04 -15.97 20.25
C ARG A 358 9.97 -14.48 19.97
N GLY A 359 8.89 -14.00 19.33
CA GLY A 359 8.75 -12.63 18.89
C GLY A 359 9.49 -12.32 17.58
N GLU A 360 9.89 -13.35 16.83
CA GLU A 360 10.52 -13.20 15.51
C GLU A 360 9.47 -13.19 14.41
N ILE A 361 9.72 -12.44 13.33
CA ILE A 361 8.79 -12.32 12.20
C ILE A 361 8.74 -13.65 11.44
N ALA A 362 7.60 -14.32 11.47
CA ALA A 362 7.33 -15.53 10.70
C ALA A 362 6.71 -15.21 9.33
N VAL A 363 5.73 -14.28 9.30
CA VAL A 363 5.03 -13.88 8.08
C VAL A 363 4.82 -12.36 8.10
N ALA A 364 4.90 -11.72 6.93
CA ALA A 364 4.62 -10.30 6.75
C ALA A 364 3.60 -10.09 5.62
N PHE A 365 2.59 -9.28 5.88
CA PHE A 365 1.61 -8.78 4.92
C PHE A 365 1.84 -7.28 4.78
N THR A 366 2.28 -6.85 3.61
CA THR A 366 2.68 -5.45 3.43
C THR A 366 2.05 -4.86 2.18
N ARG A 367 1.77 -3.56 2.21
CA ARG A 367 1.24 -2.69 1.16
C ARG A 367 -0.24 -2.85 0.88
N LEU A 368 -0.70 -4.05 0.56
CA LEU A 368 -2.10 -4.32 0.20
C LEU A 368 -2.93 -4.70 1.43
N GLN A 369 -4.24 -4.59 1.28
CA GLN A 369 -5.19 -5.02 2.30
C GLN A 369 -5.08 -6.54 2.52
N TRP A 370 -4.83 -6.93 3.77
CA TRP A 370 -4.76 -8.33 4.19
C TRP A 370 -6.16 -8.90 4.51
N ASP A 371 -6.35 -10.20 4.32
CA ASP A 371 -7.57 -10.90 4.70
C ASP A 371 -7.47 -11.49 6.12
N VAL A 372 -8.58 -11.41 6.88
CA VAL A 372 -8.63 -11.89 8.29
C VAL A 372 -8.42 -13.40 8.37
N ARG A 373 -9.00 -14.18 7.44
CA ARG A 373 -8.89 -15.64 7.44
C ARG A 373 -7.47 -16.07 7.09
N GLU A 374 -6.88 -15.45 6.08
CA GLU A 374 -5.51 -15.74 5.68
C GLU A 374 -4.51 -15.49 6.82
N VAL A 375 -4.64 -14.35 7.53
CA VAL A 375 -3.80 -14.04 8.70
C VAL A 375 -4.01 -15.08 9.81
N LEU A 376 -5.27 -15.48 10.06
CA LEU A 376 -5.58 -16.46 11.09
C LEU A 376 -5.03 -17.86 10.74
N GLU A 377 -5.10 -18.28 9.48
CA GLU A 377 -4.48 -19.51 8.98
C GLU A 377 -2.97 -19.54 9.23
N GLN A 378 -2.26 -18.43 8.93
CA GLN A 378 -0.83 -18.34 9.22
C GLN A 378 -0.53 -18.41 10.73
N ALA A 379 -1.36 -17.78 11.58
CA ALA A 379 -1.18 -17.83 13.01
C ALA A 379 -1.46 -19.24 13.59
N ARG A 380 -2.49 -19.95 13.08
CA ARG A 380 -2.79 -21.34 13.43
C ARG A 380 -1.64 -22.29 13.09
N ALA A 381 -1.04 -22.13 11.92
CA ALA A 381 0.10 -22.93 11.51
C ALA A 381 1.28 -22.84 12.53
N LEU A 382 1.47 -21.68 13.15
CA LEU A 382 2.50 -21.49 14.19
C LEU A 382 2.12 -22.17 15.53
N LEU A 383 0.84 -22.47 15.77
CA LEU A 383 0.37 -23.23 16.91
C LEU A 383 0.39 -24.75 16.65
N GLY A 384 0.71 -25.20 15.42
CA GLY A 384 0.62 -26.60 15.02
C GLY A 384 -0.82 -27.10 14.88
N LEU A 385 -1.78 -26.18 14.66
CA LEU A 385 -3.20 -26.47 14.44
C LEU A 385 -3.44 -26.42 12.91
N GLU A 386 -3.68 -27.57 12.31
CA GLU A 386 -4.09 -27.70 10.90
C GLU A 386 -5.61 -27.41 10.72
#